data_4b9607c1650be32097cf2c7fe38423cb
#
_entry.id   4b9607c1650be32097cf2c7fe38423cb
#
_cell.length_a   1.000
_cell.length_b   1.000
_cell.length_c   1.000
_cell.angle_alpha   90.00
_cell.angle_beta   90.00
_cell.angle_gamma   90.00
#
_symmetry.space_group_name_H-M   'P 1'
#
loop_
_entity.id
_entity.type
_entity.pdbx_description
1 polymer ?
#
loop_
_entity_poly.entity_id
_entity_poly.type
_entity_poly.pdbx_seq_one_letter_code
_entity_poly.pdbx_strand_id
1 'polypeptide(L)'
;EPYRRQRQMCIRDRNMNSLLLCIPFAGLLLCIAVMPLVKPEWWEKHQALAVIVWSLLFIIPSIVLNGAGETTETVLECIVNDYLTFIVLLFGLFCVSGNITLEGNLAGSPAVNALFLAFGTLLSSCIGTTGASMLLVRPMIKMNSWRKNKAQIMIFFIFMISNMGGCLTPIGDPPLLMGFMRGVPFFWSLHLFPILIFNMILLLIIFYLIDKKQYRKDIANGLRPDISKPGVDIKVEGLHLSLIHISEPTRRVVI
;
A
#
# COMPACT_ATOMS: atom_id res chain seq x y z
N GLU A 1 23.56 18.18 43.03
CA GLU A 1 24.44 17.69 41.94
C GLU A 1 24.51 16.17 41.77
N PRO A 2 24.57 15.33 42.79
CA PRO A 2 24.60 13.87 42.58
C PRO A 2 23.33 13.33 41.94
N TYR A 3 22.17 13.90 42.22
CA TYR A 3 20.88 13.48 41.68
C TYR A 3 20.74 13.79 40.15
N ARG A 4 21.35 14.86 39.67
CA ARG A 4 21.41 15.18 38.22
C ARG A 4 22.33 14.22 37.47
N ARG A 5 23.48 13.85 38.04
CA ARG A 5 24.42 12.88 37.43
C ARG A 5 23.80 11.48 37.35
N GLN A 6 23.10 11.06 38.41
CA GLN A 6 22.42 9.76 38.45
C GLN A 6 21.28 9.68 37.43
N ARG A 7 20.50 10.75 37.26
CA ARG A 7 19.47 10.88 36.24
C ARG A 7 20.03 10.87 34.80
N GLN A 8 21.14 11.55 34.56
CA GLN A 8 21.82 11.55 33.26
C GLN A 8 22.47 10.19 32.95
N MET A 9 22.96 9.49 33.94
CA MET A 9 23.51 8.14 33.80
C MET A 9 22.40 7.12 33.45
N CYS A 10 21.28 7.14 34.16
CA CYS A 10 20.12 6.30 33.85
C CYS A 10 19.52 6.58 32.46
N ILE A 11 19.49 7.85 32.02
CA ILE A 11 19.02 8.22 30.68
C ILE A 11 20.01 7.73 29.61
N ARG A 12 21.31 7.78 29.87
CA ARG A 12 22.37 7.35 28.94
C ARG A 12 22.38 5.82 28.79
N ASP A 13 22.26 5.08 29.89
CA ASP A 13 22.21 3.61 29.86
C ASP A 13 20.90 3.11 29.22
N ARG A 14 19.79 3.78 29.46
CA ARG A 14 18.51 3.52 28.81
C ARG A 14 18.59 3.73 27.28
N ASN A 15 19.29 4.79 26.84
CA ASN A 15 19.48 5.07 25.41
C ASN A 15 20.39 4.04 24.72
N MET A 16 21.43 3.56 25.39
CA MET A 16 22.34 2.54 24.86
C MET A 16 21.63 1.18 24.72
N ASN A 17 20.88 0.76 25.74
CA ASN A 17 20.09 -0.47 25.71
C ASN A 17 18.99 -0.42 24.65
N SER A 18 18.35 0.73 24.48
CA SER A 18 17.35 0.98 23.43
C SER A 18 17.93 0.88 22.02
N LEU A 19 19.17 1.34 21.80
CA LEU A 19 19.87 1.23 20.52
C LEU A 19 20.21 -0.22 20.16
N LEU A 20 20.63 -1.03 21.12
CA LEU A 20 20.91 -2.46 20.91
C LEU A 20 19.63 -3.23 20.52
N LEU A 21 18.49 -2.87 21.10
CA LEU A 21 17.18 -3.45 20.76
C LEU A 21 16.67 -3.06 19.36
N CYS A 22 17.22 -2.01 18.72
CA CYS A 22 16.90 -1.68 17.33
C CYS A 22 17.58 -2.60 16.31
N ILE A 23 18.64 -3.33 16.68
CA ILE A 23 19.40 -4.20 15.76
C ILE A 23 18.52 -5.32 15.18
N PRO A 24 17.73 -6.07 15.96
CA PRO A 24 16.84 -7.09 15.42
C PRO A 24 15.81 -6.52 14.44
N PHE A 25 15.29 -5.33 14.70
CA PHE A 25 14.35 -4.65 13.80
C PHE A 25 15.02 -4.28 12.47
N ALA A 26 16.20 -3.66 12.51
CA ALA A 26 16.97 -3.33 11.31
C ALA A 26 17.34 -4.60 10.51
N GLY A 27 17.72 -5.68 11.21
CA GLY A 27 18.00 -6.98 10.60
C GLY A 27 16.78 -7.59 9.91
N LEU A 28 15.60 -7.51 10.53
CA LEU A 28 14.34 -7.95 9.92
C LEU A 28 14.02 -7.15 8.65
N LEU A 29 14.15 -5.82 8.69
CA LEU A 29 13.92 -4.95 7.52
C LEU A 29 14.87 -5.29 6.37
N LEU A 30 16.16 -5.48 6.65
CA LEU A 30 17.15 -5.92 5.66
C LEU A 30 16.80 -7.30 5.08
N CYS A 31 16.36 -8.22 5.94
CA CYS A 31 15.93 -9.55 5.52
C CYS A 31 14.74 -9.48 4.55
N ILE A 32 13.72 -8.68 4.87
CA ILE A 32 12.55 -8.46 4.01
C ILE A 32 12.94 -7.80 2.68
N ALA A 33 13.89 -6.87 2.68
CA ALA A 33 14.31 -6.18 1.47
C ALA A 33 15.19 -7.03 0.55
N VAL A 34 16.12 -7.81 1.11
CA VAL A 34 17.17 -8.51 0.35
C VAL A 34 16.78 -9.94 -0.02
N MET A 35 16.16 -10.70 0.91
CA MET A 35 15.91 -12.13 0.70
C MET A 35 14.98 -12.44 -0.49
N PRO A 36 13.90 -11.70 -0.75
CA PRO A 36 13.08 -11.92 -1.94
C PRO A 36 13.84 -11.74 -3.25
N LEU A 37 14.88 -10.90 -3.27
CA LEU A 37 15.70 -10.64 -4.45
C LEU A 37 16.77 -11.71 -4.66
N VAL A 38 17.37 -12.21 -3.57
CA VAL A 38 18.49 -13.16 -3.63
C VAL A 38 18.02 -14.61 -3.72
N LYS A 39 17.00 -14.98 -2.94
CA LYS A 39 16.44 -16.34 -2.85
C LYS A 39 14.92 -16.31 -2.71
N PRO A 40 14.15 -15.98 -3.76
CA PRO A 40 12.70 -15.83 -3.70
C PRO A 40 11.99 -17.10 -3.22
N GLU A 41 12.34 -18.26 -3.76
CA GLU A 41 11.72 -19.55 -3.39
C GLU A 41 11.93 -19.95 -1.92
N TRP A 42 13.11 -19.64 -1.37
CA TRP A 42 13.41 -19.89 0.03
C TRP A 42 12.62 -18.92 0.91
N TRP A 43 12.54 -17.66 0.51
CA TRP A 43 11.81 -16.63 1.24
C TRP A 43 10.32 -16.95 1.35
N GLU A 44 9.67 -17.32 0.26
CA GLU A 44 8.24 -17.67 0.26
C GLU A 44 7.91 -18.80 1.26
N LYS A 45 8.81 -19.76 1.41
CA LYS A 45 8.62 -20.90 2.32
C LYS A 45 8.98 -20.60 3.78
N HIS A 46 9.93 -19.69 4.03
CA HIS A 46 10.54 -19.51 5.35
C HIS A 46 10.38 -18.10 5.92
N GLN A 47 9.59 -17.22 5.30
CA GLN A 47 9.35 -15.86 5.79
C GLN A 47 8.81 -15.84 7.24
N ALA A 48 7.89 -16.74 7.57
CA ALA A 48 7.35 -16.84 8.94
C ALA A 48 8.44 -17.21 9.96
N LEU A 49 9.33 -18.14 9.59
CA LEU A 49 10.45 -18.53 10.44
C LEU A 49 11.43 -17.37 10.65
N ALA A 50 11.73 -16.60 9.60
CA ALA A 50 12.58 -15.42 9.71
C ALA A 50 11.98 -14.38 10.67
N VAL A 51 10.67 -14.10 10.56
CA VAL A 51 9.96 -13.19 11.46
C VAL A 51 10.05 -13.69 12.92
N ILE A 52 9.80 -14.99 13.17
CA ILE A 52 9.88 -15.57 14.51
C ILE A 52 11.29 -15.44 15.09
N VAL A 53 12.33 -15.76 14.31
CA VAL A 53 13.73 -15.66 14.77
C VAL A 53 14.10 -14.24 15.14
N TRP A 54 13.79 -13.25 14.30
CA TRP A 54 14.06 -11.85 14.60
C TRP A 54 13.24 -11.32 15.78
N SER A 55 11.99 -11.78 15.94
CA SER A 55 11.17 -11.44 17.10
C SER A 55 11.74 -12.01 18.40
N LEU A 56 12.23 -13.26 18.40
CA LEU A 56 12.89 -13.85 19.55
C LEU A 56 14.21 -13.15 19.88
N LEU A 57 14.97 -12.73 18.86
CA LEU A 57 16.18 -11.93 19.03
C LEU A 57 15.93 -10.55 19.66
N PHE A 58 14.69 -10.05 19.56
CA PHE A 58 14.25 -8.84 20.27
C PHE A 58 13.76 -9.15 21.68
N ILE A 59 12.86 -10.15 21.83
CA ILE A 59 12.18 -10.44 23.09
C ILE A 59 13.16 -10.94 24.16
N ILE A 60 14.09 -11.85 23.81
CA ILE A 60 15.01 -12.45 24.78
C ILE A 60 15.94 -11.39 25.42
N PRO A 61 16.65 -10.54 24.65
CA PRO A 61 17.43 -9.47 25.26
C PRO A 61 16.58 -8.43 26.01
N SER A 62 15.37 -8.15 25.54
CA SER A 62 14.44 -7.23 26.21
C SER A 62 14.07 -7.74 27.61
N ILE A 63 13.77 -9.03 27.75
CA ILE A 63 13.48 -9.65 29.06
C ILE A 63 14.70 -9.55 29.99
N VAL A 64 15.90 -9.76 29.48
CA VAL A 64 17.14 -9.71 30.27
C VAL A 64 17.47 -8.28 30.74
N LEU A 65 17.22 -7.28 29.88
CA LEU A 65 17.57 -5.89 30.13
C LEU A 65 16.50 -5.14 30.96
N ASN A 66 15.22 -5.36 30.66
CA ASN A 66 14.10 -4.60 31.23
C ASN A 66 13.26 -5.42 32.23
N GLY A 67 13.47 -6.75 32.27
CA GLY A 67 12.67 -7.66 33.07
C GLY A 67 11.45 -8.22 32.33
N ALA A 68 10.98 -9.39 32.77
CA ALA A 68 9.89 -10.11 32.13
C ALA A 68 8.55 -9.34 32.19
N GLY A 69 8.27 -8.66 33.29
CA GLY A 69 7.01 -7.91 33.49
C GLY A 69 6.88 -6.74 32.51
N GLU A 70 7.90 -5.86 32.47
CA GLU A 70 7.91 -4.68 31.60
C GLU A 70 7.92 -5.07 30.10
N THR A 71 8.66 -6.12 29.75
CA THR A 71 8.69 -6.61 28.37
C THR A 71 7.34 -7.18 27.94
N THR A 72 6.66 -7.95 28.81
CA THR A 72 5.35 -8.53 28.50
C THR A 72 4.30 -7.44 28.35
N GLU A 73 4.30 -6.44 29.22
CA GLU A 73 3.39 -5.30 29.15
C GLU A 73 3.58 -4.53 27.84
N THR A 74 4.83 -4.22 27.47
CA THR A 74 5.16 -3.52 26.21
C THR A 74 4.73 -4.33 24.98
N VAL A 75 4.94 -5.64 24.96
CA VAL A 75 4.54 -6.51 23.86
C VAL A 75 3.02 -6.60 23.74
N LEU A 76 2.31 -6.73 24.88
CA LEU A 76 0.84 -6.74 24.90
C LEU A 76 0.26 -5.40 24.43
N GLU A 77 0.83 -4.30 24.88
CA GLU A 77 0.43 -2.96 24.47
C GLU A 77 0.61 -2.77 22.96
N CYS A 78 1.73 -3.19 22.41
CA CYS A 78 1.99 -3.17 20.97
C CYS A 78 1.00 -4.05 20.18
N ILE A 79 0.68 -5.24 20.67
CA ILE A 79 -0.29 -6.14 20.00
C ILE A 79 -1.71 -5.55 20.05
N VAL A 80 -2.15 -5.03 21.18
CA VAL A 80 -3.53 -4.56 21.35
C VAL A 80 -3.74 -3.18 20.75
N ASN A 81 -2.87 -2.23 21.07
CA ASN A 81 -3.06 -0.83 20.69
C ASN A 81 -2.58 -0.53 19.28
N ASP A 82 -1.47 -1.12 18.85
CA ASP A 82 -0.91 -0.84 17.52
C ASP A 82 -1.41 -1.87 16.48
N TYR A 83 -1.13 -3.17 16.71
CA TYR A 83 -1.39 -4.19 15.70
C TYR A 83 -2.87 -4.48 15.50
N LEU A 84 -3.63 -4.74 16.57
CA LEU A 84 -5.05 -5.08 16.45
C LEU A 84 -5.85 -3.90 15.87
N THR A 85 -5.59 -2.70 16.35
CA THR A 85 -6.22 -1.47 15.84
C THR A 85 -5.93 -1.28 14.35
N PHE A 86 -4.68 -1.50 13.93
CA PHE A 86 -4.28 -1.43 12.53
C PHE A 86 -4.99 -2.48 11.66
N ILE A 87 -5.05 -3.74 12.11
CA ILE A 87 -5.74 -4.81 11.38
C ILE A 87 -7.24 -4.55 11.25
N VAL A 88 -7.90 -4.12 12.33
CA VAL A 88 -9.34 -3.79 12.31
C VAL A 88 -9.61 -2.67 11.31
N LEU A 89 -8.76 -1.67 11.27
CA LEU A 89 -8.89 -0.54 10.36
C LEU A 89 -8.67 -0.96 8.90
N LEU A 90 -7.62 -1.74 8.61
CA LEU A 90 -7.38 -2.29 7.27
C LEU A 90 -8.55 -3.18 6.82
N PHE A 91 -9.07 -4.00 7.71
CA PHE A 91 -10.24 -4.84 7.43
C PHE A 91 -11.47 -3.99 7.10
N GLY A 92 -11.72 -2.92 7.85
CA GLY A 92 -12.80 -1.98 7.57
C GLY A 92 -12.65 -1.31 6.20
N LEU A 93 -11.45 -0.81 5.88
CA LEU A 93 -11.16 -0.23 4.56
C LEU A 93 -11.35 -1.25 3.43
N PHE A 94 -10.89 -2.49 3.64
CA PHE A 94 -11.06 -3.57 2.68
C PHE A 94 -12.53 -3.92 2.43
N CYS A 95 -13.33 -4.01 3.49
CA CYS A 95 -14.77 -4.28 3.38
C CYS A 95 -15.52 -3.18 2.62
N VAL A 96 -15.16 -1.92 2.85
CA VAL A 96 -15.81 -0.79 2.16
C VAL A 96 -15.41 -0.73 0.69
N SER A 97 -14.13 -0.89 0.37
CA SER A 97 -13.61 -0.74 -0.99
C SER A 97 -13.81 -1.97 -1.87
N GLY A 98 -13.86 -3.17 -1.26
CA GLY A 98 -13.94 -4.43 -1.99
C GLY A 98 -15.25 -4.66 -2.75
N ASN A 99 -16.33 -3.98 -2.37
CA ASN A 99 -17.65 -4.12 -2.97
C ASN A 99 -17.92 -3.14 -4.13
N ILE A 100 -17.06 -2.16 -4.34
CA ILE A 100 -17.23 -1.18 -5.41
C ILE A 100 -16.53 -1.71 -6.67
N THR A 101 -17.27 -1.82 -7.77
CA THR A 101 -16.72 -2.18 -9.08
C THR A 101 -17.01 -1.07 -10.08
N LEU A 102 -15.98 -0.69 -10.83
CA LEU A 102 -16.09 0.22 -11.95
C LEU A 102 -16.09 -0.59 -13.25
N GLU A 103 -17.15 -0.53 -14.01
CA GLU A 103 -17.22 -1.08 -15.36
C GLU A 103 -17.25 0.05 -16.39
N GLY A 104 -16.35 -0.02 -17.36
CA GLY A 104 -16.28 0.95 -18.44
C GLY A 104 -15.83 0.31 -19.74
N ASN A 105 -16.40 0.77 -20.87
CA ASN A 105 -16.03 0.32 -22.22
C ASN A 105 -15.05 1.28 -22.90
N LEU A 106 -14.11 1.84 -22.12
CA LEU A 106 -13.06 2.71 -22.65
C LEU A 106 -11.93 1.88 -23.26
N ALA A 107 -11.53 2.22 -24.47
CA ALA A 107 -10.34 1.64 -25.08
C ALA A 107 -9.07 2.32 -24.52
N GLY A 108 -8.13 1.53 -24.01
CA GLY A 108 -6.87 2.02 -23.45
C GLY A 108 -5.97 2.64 -24.50
N SER A 109 -6.05 3.97 -24.67
CA SER A 109 -5.07 4.76 -25.39
C SER A 109 -4.05 5.37 -24.43
N PRO A 110 -2.86 5.80 -24.87
CA PRO A 110 -1.85 6.38 -23.99
C PRO A 110 -2.36 7.59 -23.18
N ALA A 111 -3.19 8.43 -23.79
CA ALA A 111 -3.77 9.59 -23.12
C ALA A 111 -4.84 9.17 -22.08
N VAL A 112 -5.71 8.22 -22.42
CA VAL A 112 -6.73 7.69 -21.52
C VAL A 112 -6.09 6.98 -20.32
N ASN A 113 -5.06 6.17 -20.58
CA ASN A 113 -4.32 5.50 -19.51
C ASN A 113 -3.63 6.50 -18.57
N ALA A 114 -3.01 7.56 -19.14
CA ALA A 114 -2.37 8.60 -18.32
C ALA A 114 -3.38 9.37 -17.48
N LEU A 115 -4.54 9.73 -18.04
CA LEU A 115 -5.61 10.41 -17.31
C LEU A 115 -6.19 9.51 -16.19
N PHE A 116 -6.35 8.23 -16.48
CA PHE A 116 -6.82 7.24 -15.52
C PHE A 116 -5.83 7.05 -14.35
N LEU A 117 -4.53 7.02 -14.63
CA LEU A 117 -3.49 6.97 -13.61
C LEU A 117 -3.49 8.24 -12.75
N ALA A 118 -3.60 9.42 -13.36
CA ALA A 118 -3.67 10.69 -12.63
C ALA A 118 -4.89 10.75 -11.71
N PHE A 119 -6.07 10.41 -12.23
CA PHE A 119 -7.30 10.35 -11.44
C PHE A 119 -7.20 9.34 -10.30
N GLY A 120 -6.70 8.13 -10.59
CA GLY A 120 -6.53 7.08 -9.60
C GLY A 120 -5.54 7.47 -8.48
N THR A 121 -4.48 8.20 -8.82
CA THR A 121 -3.51 8.72 -7.84
C THR A 121 -4.17 9.68 -6.85
N LEU A 122 -5.00 10.60 -7.32
CA LEU A 122 -5.74 11.52 -6.45
C LEU A 122 -6.81 10.80 -5.63
N LEU A 123 -7.49 9.83 -6.26
CA LEU A 123 -8.50 9.02 -5.58
C LEU A 123 -7.90 8.19 -4.43
N SER A 124 -6.68 7.69 -4.61
CA SER A 124 -5.95 6.93 -3.57
C SER A 124 -5.76 7.72 -2.28
N SER A 125 -5.57 9.03 -2.38
CA SER A 125 -5.48 9.89 -1.19
C SER A 125 -6.80 9.96 -0.40
N CYS A 126 -7.93 9.70 -1.04
CA CYS A 126 -9.26 9.79 -0.39
C CYS A 126 -9.73 8.47 0.19
N ILE A 127 -9.56 7.35 -0.56
CA ILE A 127 -10.10 6.03 -0.20
C ILE A 127 -9.03 5.01 0.18
N GLY A 128 -7.78 5.46 0.25
CA GLY A 128 -6.62 4.61 0.53
C GLY A 128 -6.06 3.91 -0.72
N THR A 129 -4.76 3.64 -0.69
CA THR A 129 -4.04 2.99 -1.80
C THR A 129 -4.60 1.60 -2.11
N THR A 130 -4.92 0.81 -1.08
CA THR A 130 -5.51 -0.52 -1.24
C THR A 130 -6.88 -0.45 -1.88
N GLY A 131 -7.76 0.44 -1.38
CA GLY A 131 -9.11 0.63 -1.92
C GLY A 131 -9.11 1.10 -3.37
N ALA A 132 -8.32 2.13 -3.67
CA ALA A 132 -8.18 2.64 -5.03
C ALA A 132 -7.60 1.59 -5.99
N SER A 133 -6.62 0.82 -5.54
CA SER A 133 -6.01 -0.24 -6.35
C SER A 133 -7.01 -1.33 -6.69
N MET A 134 -7.78 -1.82 -5.71
CA MET A 134 -8.80 -2.84 -5.94
C MET A 134 -9.90 -2.36 -6.88
N LEU A 135 -10.32 -1.11 -6.73
CA LEU A 135 -11.34 -0.49 -7.56
C LEU A 135 -10.89 -0.33 -9.02
N LEU A 136 -9.64 0.11 -9.22
CA LEU A 136 -9.16 0.58 -10.52
C LEU A 136 -8.36 -0.47 -11.31
N VAL A 137 -7.86 -1.54 -10.69
CA VAL A 137 -7.04 -2.53 -11.39
C VAL A 137 -7.82 -3.29 -12.47
N ARG A 138 -9.06 -3.68 -12.17
CA ARG A 138 -9.91 -4.43 -13.12
C ARG A 138 -10.25 -3.60 -14.36
N PRO A 139 -10.78 -2.35 -14.24
CA PRO A 139 -10.97 -1.47 -15.38
C PRO A 139 -9.69 -1.25 -16.20
N MET A 140 -8.55 -1.03 -15.52
CA MET A 140 -7.27 -0.81 -16.19
C MET A 140 -6.84 -2.01 -17.04
N ILE A 141 -7.00 -3.23 -16.52
CA ILE A 141 -6.72 -4.46 -17.25
C ILE A 141 -7.68 -4.64 -18.42
N LYS A 142 -8.99 -4.39 -18.21
CA LYS A 142 -10.04 -4.55 -19.21
C LYS A 142 -9.85 -3.57 -20.38
N MET A 143 -9.61 -2.29 -20.11
CA MET A 143 -9.34 -1.26 -21.13
C MET A 143 -8.14 -1.59 -22.03
N ASN A 144 -7.14 -2.28 -21.48
CA ASN A 144 -5.91 -2.64 -22.17
C ASN A 144 -5.84 -4.13 -22.57
N SER A 145 -6.99 -4.86 -22.56
CA SER A 145 -7.03 -6.30 -22.87
C SER A 145 -6.52 -6.64 -24.26
N TRP A 146 -6.74 -5.78 -25.23
CA TRP A 146 -6.32 -5.90 -26.63
C TRP A 146 -4.81 -5.75 -26.87
N ARG A 147 -4.06 -5.19 -25.90
CA ARG A 147 -2.62 -4.93 -25.99
C ARG A 147 -1.81 -6.17 -25.66
N LYS A 148 -0.73 -6.42 -26.41
CA LYS A 148 0.18 -7.54 -26.15
C LYS A 148 1.06 -7.29 -24.92
N ASN A 149 1.64 -6.08 -24.81
CA ASN A 149 2.51 -5.70 -23.70
C ASN A 149 1.78 -4.75 -22.75
N LYS A 150 1.47 -5.24 -21.55
CA LYS A 150 0.74 -4.49 -20.51
C LYS A 150 1.59 -4.23 -19.27
N ALA A 151 2.80 -4.80 -19.19
CA ALA A 151 3.63 -4.76 -17.99
C ALA A 151 3.93 -3.33 -17.54
N GLN A 152 4.26 -2.43 -18.47
CA GLN A 152 4.53 -1.02 -18.15
C GLN A 152 3.31 -0.33 -17.52
N ILE A 153 2.09 -0.64 -17.99
CA ILE A 153 0.86 -0.03 -17.46
C ILE A 153 0.68 -0.43 -16.01
N MET A 154 0.87 -1.73 -15.69
CA MET A 154 0.76 -2.24 -14.32
C MET A 154 1.87 -1.72 -13.41
N ILE A 155 3.10 -1.58 -13.90
CA ILE A 155 4.20 -1.01 -13.13
C ILE A 155 3.89 0.44 -12.71
N PHE A 156 3.45 1.28 -13.66
CA PHE A 156 3.07 2.67 -13.34
C PHE A 156 1.81 2.76 -12.49
N PHE A 157 0.86 1.83 -12.65
CA PHE A 157 -0.29 1.71 -11.78
C PHE A 157 0.14 1.49 -10.32
N ILE A 158 1.06 0.56 -10.09
CA ILE A 158 1.60 0.28 -8.75
C ILE A 158 2.32 1.51 -8.19
N PHE A 159 3.20 2.14 -8.96
CA PHE A 159 3.94 3.30 -8.48
C PHE A 159 3.04 4.50 -8.16
N MET A 160 2.06 4.77 -8.98
CA MET A 160 1.23 5.97 -8.86
C MET A 160 0.02 5.75 -7.94
N ILE A 161 -0.80 4.73 -8.20
CA ILE A 161 -2.06 4.52 -7.48
C ILE A 161 -1.83 3.72 -6.18
N SER A 162 -1.10 2.61 -6.27
CA SER A 162 -0.93 1.72 -5.12
C SER A 162 0.11 2.20 -4.11
N ASN A 163 0.95 3.17 -4.47
CA ASN A 163 2.01 3.65 -3.60
C ASN A 163 1.93 5.17 -3.40
N MET A 164 2.35 5.96 -4.39
CA MET A 164 2.49 7.41 -4.24
C MET A 164 1.17 8.12 -3.92
N GLY A 165 0.05 7.62 -4.46
CA GLY A 165 -1.27 8.27 -4.34
C GLY A 165 -1.77 8.41 -2.91
N GLY A 166 -1.32 7.59 -1.97
CA GLY A 166 -1.79 7.62 -0.58
C GLY A 166 -1.20 8.73 0.30
N CYS A 167 -0.23 9.51 -0.18
CA CYS A 167 0.58 10.37 0.69
C CYS A 167 -0.12 11.64 1.22
N LEU A 168 -1.30 12.03 0.73
CA LEU A 168 -1.95 13.29 1.12
C LEU A 168 -2.82 13.22 2.37
N THR A 169 -3.28 12.04 2.75
CA THR A 169 -4.12 11.89 3.94
C THR A 169 -3.68 10.69 4.78
N PRO A 170 -3.96 10.71 6.08
CA PRO A 170 -3.71 9.57 6.95
C PRO A 170 -4.48 8.29 6.55
N ILE A 171 -5.62 8.43 5.88
CA ILE A 171 -6.42 7.29 5.39
C ILE A 171 -5.79 6.71 4.12
N GLY A 172 -5.01 7.52 3.39
CA GLY A 172 -4.38 7.14 2.13
C GLY A 172 -3.34 6.04 2.28
N ASP A 173 -2.56 6.10 3.34
CA ASP A 173 -1.44 5.15 3.55
C ASP A 173 -1.31 4.74 5.01
N PRO A 174 -1.17 3.43 5.31
CA PRO A 174 -1.07 2.91 6.68
C PRO A 174 -0.01 3.58 7.57
N PRO A 175 1.22 3.86 7.12
CA PRO A 175 2.20 4.59 7.93
C PRO A 175 1.76 5.99 8.34
N LEU A 176 1.06 6.73 7.47
CA LEU A 176 0.52 8.06 7.79
C LEU A 176 -0.60 7.97 8.83
N LEU A 177 -1.42 6.92 8.75
CA LEU A 177 -2.43 6.65 9.75
C LEU A 177 -1.83 6.40 11.13
N MET A 178 -0.77 5.61 11.21
CA MET A 178 -0.04 5.37 12.46
C MET A 178 0.53 6.68 13.02
N GLY A 179 1.04 7.57 12.17
CA GLY A 179 1.47 8.91 12.57
C GLY A 179 0.31 9.75 13.14
N PHE A 180 -0.85 9.71 12.49
CA PHE A 180 -2.06 10.39 12.96
C PHE A 180 -2.52 9.87 14.34
N MET A 181 -2.54 8.56 14.53
CA MET A 181 -2.88 7.94 15.83
C MET A 181 -1.90 8.34 16.94
N ARG A 182 -0.66 8.67 16.59
CA ARG A 182 0.38 9.15 17.50
C ARG A 182 0.40 10.67 17.68
N GLY A 183 -0.65 11.40 17.21
CA GLY A 183 -0.85 12.81 17.46
C GLY A 183 -0.39 13.76 16.34
N VAL A 184 0.00 13.23 15.17
CA VAL A 184 0.26 14.09 14.00
C VAL A 184 -1.08 14.63 13.48
N PRO A 185 -1.22 15.95 13.22
CA PRO A 185 -2.47 16.51 12.71
C PRO A 185 -2.89 15.89 11.38
N PHE A 186 -4.21 15.66 11.18
CA PHE A 186 -4.75 15.03 9.97
C PHE A 186 -4.29 15.70 8.67
N PHE A 187 -4.32 17.02 8.63
CA PHE A 187 -3.95 17.80 7.43
C PHE A 187 -2.45 18.10 7.31
N TRP A 188 -1.62 17.56 8.21
CA TRP A 188 -0.17 17.76 8.11
C TRP A 188 0.40 17.20 6.79
N SER A 189 -0.07 16.05 6.34
CA SER A 189 0.37 15.41 5.12
C SER A 189 0.04 16.19 3.83
N LEU A 190 -0.89 17.17 3.89
CA LEU A 190 -1.14 18.06 2.75
C LEU A 190 0.09 18.93 2.37
N HIS A 191 1.05 19.10 3.26
CA HIS A 191 2.33 19.74 2.92
C HIS A 191 3.11 18.97 1.85
N LEU A 192 2.81 17.67 1.65
CA LEU A 192 3.40 16.84 0.60
C LEU A 192 2.75 17.06 -0.78
N PHE A 193 1.67 17.86 -0.86
CA PHE A 193 0.95 18.10 -2.12
C PHE A 193 1.84 18.59 -3.27
N PRO A 194 2.73 19.59 -3.09
CA PRO A 194 3.62 20.04 -4.16
C PRO A 194 4.56 18.92 -4.64
N ILE A 195 5.05 18.10 -3.73
CA ILE A 195 5.94 16.98 -4.03
C ILE A 195 5.18 15.90 -4.80
N LEU A 196 3.94 15.59 -4.39
CA LEU A 196 3.07 14.67 -5.10
C LEU A 196 2.82 15.12 -6.53
N ILE A 197 2.43 16.37 -6.74
CA ILE A 197 2.13 16.92 -8.08
C ILE A 197 3.37 16.87 -8.96
N PHE A 198 4.53 17.27 -8.45
CA PHE A 198 5.79 17.20 -9.19
C PHE A 198 6.11 15.76 -9.64
N ASN A 199 6.07 14.80 -8.72
CA ASN A 199 6.35 13.40 -9.03
C ASN A 199 5.28 12.80 -9.97
N MET A 200 4.00 13.15 -9.76
CA MET A 200 2.91 12.70 -10.62
C MET A 200 3.11 13.17 -12.05
N ILE A 201 3.43 14.45 -12.27
CA ILE A 201 3.69 14.98 -13.62
C ILE A 201 4.89 14.29 -14.24
N LEU A 202 5.99 14.13 -13.50
CA LEU A 202 7.20 13.47 -13.99
C LEU A 202 6.90 12.02 -14.43
N LEU A 203 6.22 11.24 -13.57
CA LEU A 203 5.87 9.86 -13.88
C LEU A 203 4.88 9.75 -15.04
N LEU A 204 3.91 10.67 -15.14
CA LEU A 204 2.96 10.70 -16.26
C LEU A 204 3.65 11.00 -17.60
N ILE A 205 4.63 11.89 -17.61
CA ILE A 205 5.42 12.18 -18.82
C ILE A 205 6.19 10.94 -19.25
N ILE A 206 6.91 10.31 -18.33
CA ILE A 206 7.69 9.09 -18.60
C ILE A 206 6.74 7.96 -19.07
N PHE A 207 5.65 7.75 -18.37
CA PHE A 207 4.63 6.77 -18.74
C PHE A 207 4.10 7.01 -20.15
N TYR A 208 3.67 8.25 -20.44
CA TYR A 208 3.10 8.60 -21.74
C TYR A 208 4.06 8.33 -22.90
N LEU A 209 5.34 8.67 -22.72
CA LEU A 209 6.37 8.42 -23.76
C LEU A 209 6.58 6.92 -23.98
N ILE A 210 6.68 6.14 -22.93
CA ILE A 210 6.86 4.68 -23.00
C ILE A 210 5.61 4.03 -23.60
N ASP A 211 4.43 4.40 -23.09
CA ASP A 211 3.15 3.80 -23.51
C ASP A 211 2.81 4.14 -24.96
N LYS A 212 3.09 5.37 -25.41
CA LYS A 212 2.93 5.79 -26.81
C LYS A 212 3.81 4.97 -27.77
N LYS A 213 5.04 4.64 -27.35
CA LYS A 213 5.94 3.80 -28.13
C LYS A 213 5.41 2.37 -28.26
N GLN A 214 4.90 1.80 -27.18
CA GLN A 214 4.32 0.45 -27.20
C GLN A 214 2.98 0.41 -27.94
N TYR A 215 2.14 1.41 -27.76
CA TYR A 215 0.87 1.55 -28.46
C TYR A 215 1.08 1.55 -30.00
N ARG A 216 2.06 2.31 -30.49
CA ARG A 216 2.41 2.32 -31.93
C ARG A 216 2.86 0.95 -32.43
N LYS A 217 3.62 0.21 -31.63
CA LYS A 217 4.05 -1.15 -31.96
C LYS A 217 2.87 -2.12 -32.03
N ASP A 218 1.95 -2.04 -31.07
CA ASP A 218 0.76 -2.89 -31.04
C ASP A 218 -0.13 -2.65 -32.27
N ILE A 219 -0.33 -1.39 -32.67
CA ILE A 219 -1.07 -1.05 -33.89
C ILE A 219 -0.34 -1.53 -35.16
N ALA A 220 0.98 -1.38 -35.21
CA ALA A 220 1.77 -1.86 -36.35
C ALA A 220 1.71 -3.39 -36.53
N ASN A 221 1.50 -4.12 -35.42
CA ASN A 221 1.27 -5.57 -35.40
C ASN A 221 -0.18 -5.97 -35.75
N GLY A 222 -1.03 -5.02 -36.14
CA GLY A 222 -2.42 -5.29 -36.53
C GLY A 222 -3.41 -5.41 -35.35
N LEU A 223 -2.95 -5.19 -34.12
CA LEU A 223 -3.82 -5.18 -32.96
C LEU A 223 -4.65 -3.88 -32.94
N ARG A 224 -5.95 -3.99 -32.73
CA ARG A 224 -6.85 -2.84 -32.66
C ARG A 224 -7.66 -2.86 -31.36
N PRO A 225 -7.92 -1.70 -30.76
CA PRO A 225 -8.81 -1.64 -29.62
C PRO A 225 -10.20 -2.12 -30.01
N ASP A 226 -10.79 -2.99 -29.22
CA ASP A 226 -12.15 -3.48 -29.41
C ASP A 226 -13.12 -2.36 -28.99
N ILE A 227 -13.52 -1.53 -29.95
CA ILE A 227 -14.51 -0.46 -29.76
C ILE A 227 -15.87 -1.02 -30.22
N SER A 228 -16.35 -2.07 -29.60
CA SER A 228 -17.63 -2.69 -29.97
C SER A 228 -18.85 -1.85 -29.60
N LYS A 229 -18.71 -0.81 -28.76
CA LYS A 229 -19.77 0.18 -28.47
C LYS A 229 -19.13 1.56 -28.24
N PRO A 230 -19.39 2.55 -29.09
CA PRO A 230 -19.00 3.93 -28.84
C PRO A 230 -19.90 4.54 -27.77
N GLY A 231 -19.44 4.52 -26.53
CA GLY A 231 -20.12 5.13 -25.40
C GLY A 231 -19.26 5.03 -24.15
N VAL A 232 -19.14 6.14 -23.43
CA VAL A 232 -18.53 6.16 -22.09
C VAL A 232 -19.58 5.71 -21.10
N ASP A 233 -19.92 4.43 -21.10
CA ASP A 233 -20.78 3.85 -20.06
C ASP A 233 -19.89 3.47 -18.86
N ILE A 234 -19.67 4.41 -17.95
CA ILE A 234 -19.08 4.13 -16.66
C ILE A 234 -20.21 3.72 -15.73
N LYS A 235 -20.33 2.44 -15.45
CA LYS A 235 -21.24 1.93 -14.43
C LYS A 235 -20.47 1.73 -13.13
N VAL A 236 -20.92 2.40 -12.09
CA VAL A 236 -20.44 2.18 -10.72
C VAL A 236 -21.42 1.24 -10.05
N GLU A 237 -21.04 -0.01 -9.88
CA GLU A 237 -21.86 -1.00 -9.18
C GLU A 237 -21.31 -1.17 -7.75
N GLY A 238 -22.21 -1.40 -6.78
CA GLY A 238 -21.84 -1.67 -5.40
C GLY A 238 -21.98 -0.50 -4.41
N LEU A 239 -22.34 0.70 -4.87
CA LEU A 239 -22.59 1.84 -3.98
C LEU A 239 -23.80 1.62 -3.02
N HIS A 240 -24.69 0.70 -3.35
CA HIS A 240 -25.89 0.38 -2.55
C HIS A 240 -25.74 -0.89 -1.70
N LEU A 241 -24.60 -1.57 -1.76
CA LEU A 241 -24.35 -2.73 -0.91
C LEU A 241 -23.91 -2.24 0.48
N SER A 242 -24.91 -1.83 1.24
CA SER A 242 -24.83 -1.72 2.69
C SER A 242 -24.33 -3.07 3.24
N LEU A 243 -23.59 -3.03 4.33
CA LEU A 243 -23.03 -4.17 5.09
C LEU A 243 -24.00 -5.32 5.39
N ILE A 244 -25.29 -5.15 5.08
CA ILE A 244 -26.39 -6.10 5.33
C ILE A 244 -26.44 -7.23 4.27
N HIS A 245 -25.87 -7.05 3.08
CA HIS A 245 -25.91 -8.04 1.98
C HIS A 245 -24.68 -8.97 1.87
N ILE A 246 -23.88 -9.09 2.91
CA ILE A 246 -22.78 -10.08 2.97
C ILE A 246 -23.31 -11.54 3.00
N SER A 247 -24.63 -11.74 3.17
CA SER A 247 -25.24 -13.06 3.32
C SER A 247 -25.83 -13.66 2.03
N GLU A 248 -25.83 -12.97 0.90
CA GLU A 248 -26.27 -13.58 -0.35
C GLU A 248 -25.08 -14.24 -1.08
N PRO A 249 -25.07 -15.58 -1.19
CA PRO A 249 -24.05 -16.27 -1.97
C PRO A 249 -24.20 -15.87 -3.43
N THR A 250 -23.13 -15.40 -4.01
CA THR A 250 -22.96 -15.01 -5.41
C THR A 250 -23.47 -16.13 -6.35
N ARG A 251 -24.77 -16.16 -6.63
CA ARG A 251 -25.32 -16.87 -7.77
C ARG A 251 -25.15 -15.99 -9.01
N ARG A 252 -23.99 -16.05 -9.61
CA ARG A 252 -23.76 -15.82 -11.05
C ARG A 252 -22.35 -16.28 -11.42
N VAL A 253 -22.11 -17.57 -11.28
CA VAL A 253 -21.27 -18.28 -12.25
C VAL A 253 -22.24 -18.70 -13.36
N VAL A 254 -22.25 -17.99 -14.45
CA VAL A 254 -22.82 -18.45 -15.71
C VAL A 254 -21.69 -18.38 -16.71
N ILE A 255 -21.18 -19.58 -16.98
CA ILE A 255 -20.70 -20.18 -18.23
C ILE A 255 -20.18 -19.20 -19.27
#